data_f58c9c07bef50ddf57501ff820b710ee
#
_entry.id   f58c9c07bef50ddf57501ff820b710ee
#
_cell.length_a   1.000
_cell.length_b   1.000
_cell.length_c   1.000
_cell.angle_alpha   90.00
_cell.angle_beta   90.00
_cell.angle_gamma   90.00
#
_symmetry.space_group_name_H-M   'P 1'
#
loop_
_entity.id
_entity.type
_entity.pdbx_description
1 polymer ?
#
loop_
_entity_poly.entity_id
_entity_poly.type
_entity_poly.pdbx_seq_one_letter_code
_entity_poly.pdbx_strand_id
1 'polypeptide(L)'
;MSEPRWTRRKAQRPTELLAAALELFVERGYAATRLDDVAKRAGVSKGTVYLYFAGKEELFKAVVREGVVPVLKRGEKMVSGHTGTTAALIGDLMRGWWAAIGSTPYAGLIKLMVSECRNFPELGRFYSDEVITRGYQLVRKALQRGIDRGELRAIDPEYVSRLVFAPLVLAVIWRYSFDYCGVSQLDPSRYIEQHLEVLLSGLLAPSVAPSRARVRTAGTRA
;
A
#
# COMPACT_ATOMS: atom_id res chain seq x y z
N MET A 1 -11.31 -31.52 22.11
CA MET A 1 -10.50 -31.05 23.26
C MET A 1 -10.14 -29.61 23.01
N SER A 2 -10.68 -28.65 23.78
CA SER A 2 -10.37 -27.24 23.64
C SER A 2 -8.99 -26.95 24.24
N GLU A 3 -8.11 -26.26 23.49
CA GLU A 3 -6.81 -25.85 24.02
C GLU A 3 -6.97 -25.03 25.32
N PRO A 4 -6.06 -25.22 26.29
CA PRO A 4 -6.12 -24.51 27.57
C PRO A 4 -6.10 -22.99 27.35
N ARG A 5 -6.94 -22.26 28.06
CA ARG A 5 -7.08 -20.79 28.00
C ARG A 5 -5.74 -20.03 28.14
N TRP A 6 -4.77 -20.63 28.81
CA TRP A 6 -3.41 -20.09 29.01
C TRP A 6 -2.56 -20.15 27.73
N THR A 7 -2.58 -21.27 26.97
CA THR A 7 -1.85 -21.45 25.71
C THR A 7 -2.36 -20.49 24.64
N ARG A 8 -3.68 -20.33 24.56
CA ARG A 8 -4.34 -19.39 23.63
C ARG A 8 -3.99 -17.95 23.92
N ARG A 9 -3.89 -17.53 25.18
CA ARG A 9 -3.41 -16.20 25.59
C ARG A 9 -1.95 -15.96 25.23
N LYS A 10 -1.08 -16.94 25.36
CA LYS A 10 0.34 -16.82 25.02
C LYS A 10 0.55 -16.64 23.50
N ALA A 11 -0.23 -17.33 22.68
CA ALA A 11 -0.20 -17.20 21.22
C ALA A 11 -0.75 -15.86 20.69
N GLN A 12 -1.69 -15.23 21.41
CA GLN A 12 -2.30 -13.94 21.04
C GLN A 12 -1.49 -12.72 21.51
N ARG A 13 -0.56 -12.89 22.46
CA ARG A 13 0.23 -11.79 23.05
C ARG A 13 1.04 -10.96 22.05
N PRO A 14 1.74 -11.54 21.05
CA PRO A 14 2.44 -10.74 20.06
C PRO A 14 1.52 -9.82 19.28
N THR A 15 0.35 -10.30 18.87
CA THR A 15 -0.65 -9.51 18.12
C THR A 15 -1.19 -8.34 18.94
N GLU A 16 -1.49 -8.56 20.25
CA GLU A 16 -1.94 -7.50 21.16
C GLU A 16 -0.87 -6.41 21.33
N LEU A 17 0.41 -6.83 21.47
CA LEU A 17 1.55 -5.91 21.57
C LEU A 17 1.75 -5.11 20.30
N LEU A 18 1.63 -5.73 19.11
CA LEU A 18 1.77 -5.06 17.83
C LEU A 18 0.64 -4.05 17.58
N ALA A 19 -0.60 -4.38 17.96
CA ALA A 19 -1.73 -3.46 17.87
C ALA A 19 -1.51 -2.23 18.76
N ALA A 20 -1.14 -2.43 20.03
CA ALA A 20 -0.86 -1.36 20.97
C ALA A 20 0.33 -0.48 20.52
N ALA A 21 1.36 -1.10 19.95
CA ALA A 21 2.51 -0.39 19.41
C ALA A 21 2.13 0.46 18.19
N LEU A 22 1.35 -0.09 17.24
CA LEU A 22 0.86 0.64 16.07
C LEU A 22 0.08 1.89 16.48
N GLU A 23 -0.88 1.74 17.41
CA GLU A 23 -1.65 2.86 17.92
C GLU A 23 -0.75 3.96 18.49
N LEU A 24 0.20 3.61 19.37
CA LEU A 24 1.10 4.58 20.01
C LEU A 24 2.07 5.23 19.02
N PHE A 25 2.58 4.46 18.05
CA PHE A 25 3.44 5.02 16.99
C PHE A 25 2.69 6.04 16.14
N VAL A 26 1.44 5.76 15.80
CA VAL A 26 0.60 6.69 15.01
C VAL A 26 0.16 7.90 15.83
N GLU A 27 -0.21 7.69 17.11
CA GLU A 27 -0.70 8.74 18.02
C GLU A 27 0.41 9.72 18.41
N ARG A 28 1.59 9.22 18.79
CA ARG A 28 2.66 10.01 19.45
C ARG A 28 3.93 10.17 18.63
N GLY A 29 4.06 9.44 17.54
CA GLY A 29 5.30 9.34 16.78
C GLY A 29 6.25 8.26 17.34
N TYR A 30 7.27 7.94 16.55
CA TYR A 30 8.25 6.93 16.96
C TYR A 30 9.10 7.43 18.14
N ALA A 31 9.60 8.66 18.10
CA ALA A 31 10.50 9.22 19.13
C ALA A 31 9.88 9.13 20.53
N ALA A 32 8.64 9.61 20.67
CA ALA A 32 7.95 9.72 21.98
C ALA A 32 7.38 8.38 22.50
N THR A 33 7.25 7.35 21.67
CA THR A 33 6.73 6.06 22.09
C THR A 33 7.76 5.30 22.91
N ARG A 34 7.36 4.79 24.08
CA ARG A 34 8.17 3.98 24.99
C ARG A 34 7.59 2.56 25.10
N LEU A 35 8.44 1.55 25.29
CA LEU A 35 7.99 0.15 25.46
C LEU A 35 7.11 0.00 26.73
N ASP A 36 7.32 0.81 27.74
CA ASP A 36 6.51 0.82 28.97
C ASP A 36 5.07 1.28 28.68
N ASP A 37 4.88 2.23 27.76
CA ASP A 37 3.55 2.68 27.33
C ASP A 37 2.85 1.60 26.50
N VAL A 38 3.61 0.89 25.65
CA VAL A 38 3.09 -0.26 24.91
C VAL A 38 2.64 -1.38 25.86
N ALA A 39 3.44 -1.69 26.87
CA ALA A 39 3.07 -2.67 27.90
C ALA A 39 1.76 -2.29 28.60
N LYS A 40 1.63 -1.03 29.03
CA LYS A 40 0.42 -0.50 29.66
C LYS A 40 -0.79 -0.57 28.73
N ARG A 41 -0.64 -0.14 27.48
CA ARG A 41 -1.71 -0.14 26.47
C ARG A 41 -2.19 -1.58 26.16
N ALA A 42 -1.27 -2.54 26.08
CA ALA A 42 -1.56 -3.95 25.86
C ALA A 42 -2.02 -4.71 27.13
N GLY A 43 -2.04 -4.07 28.30
CA GLY A 43 -2.44 -4.71 29.56
C GLY A 43 -1.48 -5.80 30.03
N VAL A 44 -0.17 -5.63 29.78
CA VAL A 44 0.87 -6.61 30.15
C VAL A 44 1.98 -5.97 30.97
N SER A 45 2.83 -6.81 31.58
CA SER A 45 4.03 -6.32 32.27
C SER A 45 5.09 -5.86 31.27
N LYS A 46 5.96 -4.91 31.68
CA LYS A 46 7.13 -4.49 30.90
C LYS A 46 8.01 -5.68 30.50
N GLY A 47 8.26 -6.62 31.42
CA GLY A 47 9.03 -7.84 31.14
C GLY A 47 8.43 -8.69 30.04
N THR A 48 7.08 -8.67 29.89
CA THR A 48 6.40 -9.38 28.79
C THR A 48 6.78 -8.80 27.44
N VAL A 49 6.88 -7.46 27.30
CA VAL A 49 7.27 -6.84 26.02
C VAL A 49 8.70 -7.22 25.63
N TYR A 50 9.64 -7.16 26.59
CA TYR A 50 11.05 -7.53 26.35
C TYR A 50 11.26 -9.01 26.06
N LEU A 51 10.32 -9.87 26.44
CA LEU A 51 10.36 -11.30 26.10
C LEU A 51 10.15 -11.53 24.60
N TYR A 52 9.42 -10.64 23.90
CA TYR A 52 9.10 -10.77 22.49
C TYR A 52 9.92 -9.84 21.59
N PHE A 53 10.31 -8.66 22.09
CA PHE A 53 10.99 -7.64 21.30
C PHE A 53 12.18 -7.08 22.06
N ALA A 54 13.38 -7.16 21.47
CA ALA A 54 14.62 -6.69 22.08
C ALA A 54 14.63 -5.15 22.31
N GLY A 55 13.80 -4.40 21.59
CA GLY A 55 13.71 -2.96 21.71
C GLY A 55 12.61 -2.36 20.84
N LYS A 56 12.47 -1.04 20.90
CA LYS A 56 11.46 -0.29 20.15
C LYS A 56 11.62 -0.44 18.63
N GLU A 57 12.84 -0.52 18.15
CA GLU A 57 13.13 -0.72 16.72
C GLU A 57 12.62 -2.07 16.23
N GLU A 58 12.91 -3.15 16.96
CA GLU A 58 12.42 -4.49 16.59
C GLU A 58 10.89 -4.57 16.66
N LEU A 59 10.30 -3.92 17.64
CA LEU A 59 8.84 -3.82 17.74
C LEU A 59 8.24 -3.08 16.52
N PHE A 60 8.85 -1.97 16.10
CA PHE A 60 8.41 -1.24 14.91
C PHE A 60 8.53 -2.10 13.63
N LYS A 61 9.68 -2.75 13.45
CA LYS A 61 9.90 -3.67 12.32
C LYS A 61 8.88 -4.79 12.29
N ALA A 62 8.53 -5.35 13.46
CA ALA A 62 7.51 -6.37 13.57
C ALA A 62 6.12 -5.84 13.20
N VAL A 63 5.73 -4.63 13.62
CA VAL A 63 4.48 -3.98 13.22
C VAL A 63 4.38 -3.87 11.71
N VAL A 64 5.46 -3.44 11.03
CA VAL A 64 5.49 -3.34 9.56
C VAL A 64 5.42 -4.72 8.90
N ARG A 65 6.20 -5.69 9.39
CA ARG A 65 6.25 -7.04 8.82
C ARG A 65 4.93 -7.79 8.93
N GLU A 66 4.22 -7.64 10.05
CA GLU A 66 2.95 -8.34 10.28
C GLU A 66 1.76 -7.62 9.62
N GLY A 67 1.80 -6.30 9.50
CA GLY A 67 0.67 -5.51 8.97
C GLY A 67 0.80 -5.14 7.49
N VAL A 68 1.97 -4.68 7.07
CA VAL A 68 2.15 -4.11 5.72
C VAL A 68 2.70 -5.13 4.72
N VAL A 69 3.71 -5.92 5.10
CA VAL A 69 4.36 -6.88 4.19
C VAL A 69 3.38 -7.93 3.64
N PRO A 70 2.40 -8.47 4.39
CA PRO A 70 1.40 -9.39 3.82
C PRO A 70 0.55 -8.77 2.71
N VAL A 71 0.32 -7.46 2.74
CA VAL A 71 -0.42 -6.75 1.67
C VAL A 71 0.38 -6.77 0.38
N LEU A 72 1.70 -6.49 0.46
CA LEU A 72 2.60 -6.58 -0.69
C LEU A 72 2.64 -8.00 -1.28
N LYS A 73 2.76 -9.02 -0.42
CA LYS A 73 2.73 -10.43 -0.86
C LYS A 73 1.42 -10.79 -1.57
N ARG A 74 0.28 -10.28 -1.11
CA ARG A 74 -1.00 -10.46 -1.81
C ARG A 74 -1.01 -9.80 -3.17
N GLY A 75 -0.48 -8.56 -3.26
CA GLY A 75 -0.33 -7.85 -4.53
C GLY A 75 0.59 -8.60 -5.51
N GLU A 76 1.73 -9.12 -5.04
CA GLU A 76 2.66 -9.93 -5.85
C GLU A 76 1.97 -11.17 -6.43
N LYS A 77 1.18 -11.88 -5.62
CA LYS A 77 0.37 -13.02 -6.08
C LYS A 77 -0.70 -12.59 -7.07
N MET A 78 -1.34 -11.44 -6.85
CA MET A 78 -2.35 -10.90 -7.77
C MET A 78 -1.72 -10.60 -9.14
N VAL A 79 -0.57 -9.93 -9.20
CA VAL A 79 0.12 -9.62 -10.46
C VAL A 79 0.52 -10.90 -11.21
N SER A 80 1.05 -11.90 -10.50
CA SER A 80 1.50 -13.15 -11.12
C SER A 80 0.35 -14.04 -11.61
N GLY A 81 -0.80 -14.01 -10.94
CA GLY A 81 -1.95 -14.86 -11.25
C GLY A 81 -3.08 -14.19 -12.04
N HIS A 82 -2.97 -12.88 -12.35
CA HIS A 82 -4.06 -12.15 -12.98
C HIS A 82 -4.24 -12.56 -14.46
N THR A 83 -5.46 -12.94 -14.83
CA THR A 83 -5.81 -13.34 -16.21
C THR A 83 -6.54 -12.25 -16.99
N GLY A 84 -7.10 -11.24 -16.31
CA GLY A 84 -7.82 -10.13 -16.90
C GLY A 84 -6.94 -9.06 -17.56
N THR A 85 -7.52 -7.91 -17.86
CA THR A 85 -6.82 -6.76 -18.43
C THR A 85 -5.91 -6.10 -17.41
N THR A 86 -4.88 -5.41 -17.90
CA THR A 86 -3.96 -4.66 -17.01
C THR A 86 -4.68 -3.48 -16.33
N ALA A 87 -5.67 -2.88 -16.98
CA ALA A 87 -6.51 -1.85 -16.37
C ALA A 87 -7.27 -2.39 -15.13
N ALA A 88 -7.88 -3.57 -15.24
CA ALA A 88 -8.53 -4.24 -14.12
C ALA A 88 -7.53 -4.56 -12.99
N LEU A 89 -6.36 -5.11 -13.34
CA LEU A 89 -5.30 -5.40 -12.37
C LEU A 89 -4.86 -4.16 -11.59
N ILE A 90 -4.62 -3.03 -12.26
CA ILE A 90 -4.23 -1.77 -11.61
C ILE A 90 -5.34 -1.31 -10.65
N GLY A 91 -6.60 -1.36 -11.08
CA GLY A 91 -7.74 -1.02 -10.25
C GLY A 91 -7.85 -1.90 -9.00
N ASP A 92 -7.70 -3.21 -9.15
CA ASP A 92 -7.76 -4.17 -8.04
C ASP A 92 -6.59 -3.97 -7.05
N LEU A 93 -5.39 -3.68 -7.55
CA LEU A 93 -4.23 -3.34 -6.70
C LEU A 93 -4.49 -2.07 -5.87
N MET A 94 -5.04 -1.03 -6.48
CA MET A 94 -5.32 0.24 -5.79
C MET A 94 -6.44 0.09 -4.75
N ARG A 95 -7.55 -0.52 -5.11
CA ARG A 95 -8.66 -0.78 -4.18
C ARG A 95 -8.24 -1.71 -3.05
N GLY A 96 -7.51 -2.78 -3.37
CA GLY A 96 -6.99 -3.73 -2.39
C GLY A 96 -5.99 -3.10 -1.42
N TRP A 97 -5.11 -2.23 -1.91
CA TRP A 97 -4.20 -1.47 -1.06
C TRP A 97 -4.96 -0.50 -0.15
N TRP A 98 -5.94 0.23 -0.70
CA TRP A 98 -6.75 1.14 0.11
C TRP A 98 -7.49 0.41 1.21
N ALA A 99 -8.16 -0.70 0.90
CA ALA A 99 -8.88 -1.50 1.88
C ALA A 99 -7.97 -2.07 2.98
N ALA A 100 -6.75 -2.49 2.62
CA ALA A 100 -5.83 -3.15 3.56
C ALA A 100 -4.91 -2.19 4.32
N ILE A 101 -4.58 -1.03 3.76
CA ILE A 101 -3.68 -0.03 4.34
C ILE A 101 -4.40 1.32 4.48
N GLY A 102 -4.84 1.93 3.37
CA GLY A 102 -5.35 3.29 3.34
C GLY A 102 -6.49 3.57 4.31
N SER A 103 -7.42 2.61 4.51
CA SER A 103 -8.56 2.71 5.43
C SER A 103 -8.29 2.17 6.84
N THR A 104 -7.07 1.71 7.12
CA THR A 104 -6.70 1.09 8.40
C THR A 104 -5.69 1.93 9.18
N PRO A 105 -5.45 1.66 10.47
CA PRO A 105 -4.42 2.34 11.24
C PRO A 105 -3.01 2.24 10.66
N TYR A 106 -2.71 1.22 9.85
CA TYR A 106 -1.42 1.08 9.16
C TYR A 106 -1.09 2.24 8.22
N ALA A 107 -2.10 2.96 7.72
CA ALA A 107 -1.91 4.18 6.94
C ALA A 107 -1.12 5.25 7.71
N GLY A 108 -1.28 5.34 9.02
CA GLY A 108 -0.53 6.27 9.87
C GLY A 108 0.99 6.05 9.85
N LEU A 109 1.46 4.83 9.55
CA LEU A 109 2.89 4.54 9.39
C LEU A 109 3.50 5.30 8.21
N ILE A 110 2.72 5.58 7.17
CA ILE A 110 3.20 6.34 6.00
C ILE A 110 3.56 7.77 6.44
N LYS A 111 2.64 8.44 7.13
CA LYS A 111 2.89 9.79 7.66
C LYS A 111 4.04 9.78 8.68
N LEU A 112 4.06 8.78 9.56
CA LEU A 112 5.14 8.60 10.54
C LEU A 112 6.51 8.53 9.86
N MET A 113 6.65 7.69 8.84
CA MET A 113 7.91 7.53 8.13
C MET A 113 8.34 8.79 7.38
N VAL A 114 7.39 9.51 6.75
CA VAL A 114 7.69 10.81 6.10
C VAL A 114 8.25 11.81 7.11
N SER A 115 7.74 11.84 8.34
CA SER A 115 8.19 12.80 9.36
C SER A 115 9.46 12.37 10.10
N GLU A 116 9.70 11.07 10.27
CA GLU A 116 10.72 10.55 11.20
C GLU A 116 11.94 9.91 10.53
N CYS A 117 11.88 9.55 9.24
CA CYS A 117 12.95 8.79 8.58
C CYS A 117 14.31 9.51 8.58
N ARG A 118 14.34 10.85 8.64
CA ARG A 118 15.60 11.62 8.76
C ARG A 118 16.20 11.54 10.16
N ASN A 119 15.37 11.47 11.19
CA ASN A 119 15.79 11.37 12.58
C ASN A 119 16.22 9.93 12.94
N PHE A 120 15.64 8.93 12.24
CA PHE A 120 15.90 7.50 12.45
C PHE A 120 16.22 6.81 11.12
N PRO A 121 17.45 7.03 10.58
CA PRO A 121 17.84 6.53 9.25
C PRO A 121 17.72 5.01 9.10
N GLU A 122 17.94 4.25 10.19
CA GLU A 122 17.80 2.77 10.18
C GLU A 122 16.37 2.33 9.87
N LEU A 123 15.38 3.02 10.48
CA LEU A 123 13.97 2.76 10.19
C LEU A 123 13.61 3.19 8.77
N GLY A 124 14.17 4.32 8.33
CA GLY A 124 14.01 4.81 6.97
C GLY A 124 14.50 3.80 5.94
N ARG A 125 15.71 3.25 6.11
CA ARG A 125 16.27 2.19 5.26
C ARG A 125 15.40 0.93 5.28
N PHE A 126 15.09 0.43 6.46
CA PHE A 126 14.23 -0.74 6.62
C PHE A 126 12.89 -0.57 5.89
N TYR A 127 12.20 0.56 6.09
CA TYR A 127 10.90 0.80 5.46
C TYR A 127 11.02 1.00 3.95
N SER A 128 12.08 1.63 3.48
CA SER A 128 12.39 1.76 2.06
C SER A 128 12.55 0.39 1.39
N ASP A 129 13.31 -0.50 2.00
CA ASP A 129 13.63 -1.81 1.42
C ASP A 129 12.43 -2.77 1.48
N GLU A 130 11.80 -2.88 2.67
CA GLU A 130 10.73 -3.84 2.90
C GLU A 130 9.38 -3.43 2.30
N VAL A 131 9.15 -2.11 2.12
CA VAL A 131 7.84 -1.60 1.71
C VAL A 131 7.91 -0.82 0.40
N ILE A 132 8.68 0.28 0.35
CA ILE A 132 8.60 1.22 -0.77
C ILE A 132 9.14 0.58 -2.06
N THR A 133 10.35 0.05 -2.00
CA THR A 133 11.01 -0.59 -3.15
C THR A 133 10.21 -1.77 -3.68
N ARG A 134 9.71 -2.62 -2.79
CA ARG A 134 8.85 -3.75 -3.18
C ARG A 134 7.53 -3.30 -3.79
N GLY A 135 6.91 -2.24 -3.24
CA GLY A 135 5.70 -1.65 -3.79
C GLY A 135 5.91 -1.14 -5.22
N TYR A 136 6.99 -0.39 -5.47
CA TYR A 136 7.31 0.06 -6.82
C TYR A 136 7.63 -1.09 -7.78
N GLN A 137 8.37 -2.11 -7.33
CA GLN A 137 8.64 -3.29 -8.16
C GLN A 137 7.37 -4.04 -8.55
N LEU A 138 6.41 -4.15 -7.62
CA LEU A 138 5.10 -4.75 -7.88
C LEU A 138 4.35 -4.00 -8.99
N VAL A 139 4.27 -2.68 -8.89
CA VAL A 139 3.57 -1.83 -9.87
C VAL A 139 4.29 -1.88 -11.22
N ARG A 140 5.63 -1.81 -11.23
CA ARG A 140 6.41 -1.95 -12.48
C ARG A 140 6.11 -3.25 -13.21
N LYS A 141 6.02 -4.37 -12.50
CA LYS A 141 5.65 -5.66 -13.10
C LYS A 141 4.26 -5.63 -13.73
N ALA A 142 3.29 -4.99 -13.06
CA ALA A 142 1.94 -4.84 -13.60
C ALA A 142 1.92 -3.96 -14.86
N LEU A 143 2.67 -2.86 -14.87
CA LEU A 143 2.79 -1.96 -16.03
C LEU A 143 3.51 -2.64 -17.19
N GLN A 144 4.64 -3.33 -16.92
CA GLN A 144 5.39 -4.04 -17.95
C GLN A 144 4.53 -5.12 -18.63
N ARG A 145 3.77 -5.89 -17.82
CA ARG A 145 2.80 -6.84 -18.37
C ARG A 145 1.83 -6.18 -19.34
N GLY A 146 1.34 -5.00 -19.02
CA GLY A 146 0.41 -4.27 -19.91
C GLY A 146 1.06 -3.78 -21.20
N ILE A 147 2.32 -3.38 -21.16
CA ILE A 147 3.10 -3.01 -22.34
C ILE A 147 3.34 -4.23 -23.21
N ASP A 148 3.80 -5.35 -22.63
CA ASP A 148 4.10 -6.60 -23.34
C ASP A 148 2.87 -7.19 -24.03
N ARG A 149 1.66 -6.94 -23.50
CA ARG A 149 0.38 -7.36 -24.06
C ARG A 149 -0.23 -6.33 -25.04
N GLY A 150 0.42 -5.18 -25.24
CA GLY A 150 -0.12 -4.09 -26.05
C GLY A 150 -1.37 -3.42 -25.48
N GLU A 151 -1.69 -3.65 -24.21
CA GLU A 151 -2.82 -3.02 -23.50
C GLU A 151 -2.49 -1.60 -23.07
N LEU A 152 -1.22 -1.33 -22.77
CA LEU A 152 -0.71 0.00 -22.44
C LEU A 152 0.14 0.54 -23.59
N ARG A 153 0.12 1.87 -23.76
CA ARG A 153 1.04 2.56 -24.67
C ARG A 153 2.49 2.43 -24.18
N ALA A 154 3.45 2.76 -25.01
CA ALA A 154 4.85 2.83 -24.60
C ALA A 154 5.01 3.93 -23.54
N ILE A 155 5.41 3.52 -22.34
CA ILE A 155 5.68 4.35 -21.16
C ILE A 155 6.97 3.87 -20.51
N ASP A 156 7.55 4.68 -19.64
CA ASP A 156 8.61 4.24 -18.74
C ASP A 156 8.01 3.70 -17.43
N PRO A 157 8.03 2.38 -17.18
CA PRO A 157 7.43 1.79 -15.97
C PRO A 157 8.12 2.24 -14.68
N GLU A 158 9.40 2.64 -14.74
CA GLU A 158 10.14 3.12 -13.57
C GLU A 158 9.54 4.42 -13.03
N TYR A 159 9.25 5.39 -13.90
CA TYR A 159 8.64 6.66 -13.50
C TYR A 159 7.14 6.51 -13.23
N VAL A 160 6.42 5.81 -14.12
CA VAL A 160 4.96 5.67 -13.99
C VAL A 160 4.56 4.88 -12.75
N SER A 161 5.36 3.91 -12.30
CA SER A 161 5.08 3.18 -11.06
C SER A 161 4.92 4.09 -9.84
N ARG A 162 5.62 5.23 -9.80
CA ARG A 162 5.51 6.21 -8.72
C ARG A 162 4.21 7.01 -8.78
N LEU A 163 3.68 7.22 -9.99
CA LEU A 163 2.46 8.00 -10.20
C LEU A 163 1.19 7.22 -9.83
N VAL A 164 1.22 5.89 -9.94
CA VAL A 164 0.04 5.03 -9.70
C VAL A 164 -0.51 5.20 -8.29
N PHE A 165 0.34 5.15 -7.26
CA PHE A 165 -0.09 5.24 -5.86
C PHE A 165 0.12 6.61 -5.23
N ALA A 166 0.79 7.55 -5.90
CA ALA A 166 1.10 8.85 -5.31
C ALA A 166 -0.12 9.62 -4.78
N PRO A 167 -1.26 9.71 -5.49
CA PRO A 167 -2.44 10.40 -4.98
C PRO A 167 -3.05 9.70 -3.75
N LEU A 168 -3.03 8.37 -3.70
CA LEU A 168 -3.54 7.61 -2.56
C LEU A 168 -2.67 7.83 -1.31
N VAL A 169 -1.36 7.82 -1.50
CA VAL A 169 -0.38 8.12 -0.43
C VAL A 169 -0.57 9.55 0.06
N LEU A 170 -0.76 10.51 -0.86
CA LEU A 170 -1.02 11.91 -0.50
C LEU A 170 -2.32 12.06 0.28
N ALA A 171 -3.40 11.38 -0.12
CA ALA A 171 -4.68 11.39 0.62
C ALA A 171 -4.53 10.86 2.06
N VAL A 172 -3.71 9.82 2.25
CA VAL A 172 -3.36 9.32 3.59
C VAL A 172 -2.59 10.36 4.40
N ILE A 173 -1.52 10.93 3.82
CA ILE A 173 -0.72 11.96 4.50
C ILE A 173 -1.60 13.14 4.89
N TRP A 174 -2.48 13.57 3.98
CA TRP A 174 -3.42 14.66 4.21
C TRP A 174 -4.34 14.38 5.40
N ARG A 175 -4.96 13.19 5.42
CA ARG A 175 -5.83 12.75 6.52
C ARG A 175 -5.12 12.79 7.89
N TYR A 176 -3.91 12.24 7.97
CA TYR A 176 -3.14 12.20 9.23
C TYR A 176 -2.46 13.51 9.59
N SER A 177 -2.47 14.52 8.72
CA SER A 177 -1.83 15.82 8.98
C SER A 177 -2.81 16.96 9.15
N PHE A 178 -3.96 16.95 8.47
CA PHE A 178 -4.85 18.10 8.36
C PHE A 178 -6.31 17.82 8.73
N ASP A 179 -6.65 16.60 9.14
CA ASP A 179 -8.03 16.21 9.47
C ASP A 179 -8.63 17.13 10.59
N TYR A 180 -7.81 17.50 11.58
CA TYR A 180 -8.18 18.40 12.66
C TYR A 180 -8.45 19.86 12.20
N CYS A 181 -8.02 20.24 11.01
CA CYS A 181 -8.23 21.59 10.46
C CYS A 181 -9.60 21.78 9.78
N GLY A 182 -10.47 20.77 9.81
CA GLY A 182 -11.79 20.83 9.17
C GLY A 182 -11.73 20.94 7.63
N VAL A 183 -10.61 20.56 7.03
CA VAL A 183 -10.48 20.50 5.57
C VAL A 183 -11.40 19.40 5.05
N SER A 184 -12.21 19.72 4.04
CA SER A 184 -13.17 18.80 3.43
C SER A 184 -12.54 17.45 3.10
N GLN A 185 -13.08 16.40 3.71
CA GLN A 185 -12.65 15.04 3.42
C GLN A 185 -13.30 14.58 2.13
N LEU A 186 -12.47 14.13 1.19
CA LEU A 186 -12.95 13.46 -0.01
C LEU A 186 -13.44 12.05 0.32
N ASP A 187 -14.53 11.63 -0.29
CA ASP A 187 -14.93 10.23 -0.27
C ASP A 187 -13.82 9.38 -0.92
N PRO A 188 -13.19 8.45 -0.17
CA PRO A 188 -12.05 7.70 -0.68
C PRO A 188 -12.38 6.84 -1.88
N SER A 189 -13.57 6.25 -1.93
CA SER A 189 -13.99 5.38 -3.03
C SER A 189 -14.11 6.18 -4.31
N ARG A 190 -14.81 7.33 -4.24
CA ARG A 190 -14.93 8.23 -5.38
C ARG A 190 -13.58 8.82 -5.81
N TYR A 191 -12.70 9.14 -4.86
CA TYR A 191 -11.38 9.65 -5.16
C TYR A 191 -10.51 8.62 -5.91
N ILE A 192 -10.56 7.34 -5.49
CA ILE A 192 -9.85 6.25 -6.16
C ILE A 192 -10.37 6.03 -7.58
N GLU A 193 -11.70 5.99 -7.77
CA GLU A 193 -12.29 5.80 -9.11
C GLU A 193 -11.94 6.97 -10.05
N GLN A 194 -12.00 8.21 -9.60
CA GLN A 194 -11.60 9.36 -10.41
C GLN A 194 -10.10 9.33 -10.73
N HIS A 195 -9.25 8.95 -9.78
CA HIS A 195 -7.83 8.81 -10.07
C HIS A 195 -7.58 7.69 -11.09
N LEU A 196 -8.26 6.55 -10.97
CA LEU A 196 -8.17 5.46 -11.94
C LEU A 196 -8.59 5.89 -13.34
N GLU A 197 -9.70 6.59 -13.47
CA GLU A 197 -10.19 7.10 -14.75
C GLU A 197 -9.14 7.99 -15.42
N VAL A 198 -8.62 8.99 -14.70
CA VAL A 198 -7.59 9.90 -15.22
C VAL A 198 -6.30 9.18 -15.58
N LEU A 199 -5.83 8.28 -14.71
CA LEU A 199 -4.60 7.51 -14.90
C LEU A 199 -4.71 6.59 -16.12
N LEU A 200 -5.79 5.82 -16.21
CA LEU A 200 -5.98 4.84 -17.29
C LEU A 200 -6.22 5.51 -18.62
N SER A 201 -6.91 6.66 -18.67
CA SER A 201 -7.07 7.43 -19.92
C SER A 201 -5.73 7.86 -20.53
N GLY A 202 -4.72 8.09 -19.69
CA GLY A 202 -3.36 8.42 -20.11
C GLY A 202 -2.47 7.21 -20.39
N LEU A 203 -2.81 6.03 -19.91
CA LEU A 203 -1.97 4.82 -20.00
C LEU A 203 -2.41 3.83 -21.08
N LEU A 204 -3.72 3.74 -21.36
CA LEU A 204 -4.24 2.77 -22.33
C LEU A 204 -3.72 3.06 -23.75
N ALA A 205 -3.40 2.00 -24.46
CA ALA A 205 -3.08 2.10 -25.87
C ALA A 205 -4.29 2.64 -26.65
N PRO A 206 -4.10 3.48 -27.66
CA PRO A 206 -5.19 3.89 -28.53
C PRO A 206 -5.87 2.64 -29.10
N SER A 207 -7.20 2.55 -29.01
CA SER A 207 -7.92 1.48 -29.68
C SER A 207 -7.64 1.59 -31.18
N VAL A 208 -7.05 0.55 -31.76
CA VAL A 208 -6.88 0.47 -33.19
C VAL A 208 -8.28 0.37 -33.80
N ALA A 209 -8.81 1.49 -34.28
CA ALA A 209 -10.04 1.48 -35.07
C ALA A 209 -9.83 0.52 -36.24
N PRO A 210 -10.75 -0.42 -36.51
CA PRO A 210 -10.61 -1.31 -37.65
C PRO A 210 -10.41 -0.47 -38.90
N SER A 211 -9.29 -0.68 -39.61
CA SER A 211 -8.96 -0.03 -40.87
C SER A 211 -10.18 -0.17 -41.77
N ARG A 212 -10.85 0.95 -42.10
CA ARG A 212 -11.88 0.97 -43.14
C ARG A 212 -11.18 0.53 -44.42
N ALA A 213 -11.41 -0.71 -44.82
CA ALA A 213 -10.99 -1.20 -46.12
C ALA A 213 -11.50 -0.19 -47.18
N ARG A 214 -10.58 0.48 -47.88
CA ARG A 214 -10.90 1.30 -49.02
C ARG A 214 -11.51 0.38 -50.06
N VAL A 215 -12.82 0.43 -50.18
CA VAL A 215 -13.52 -0.17 -51.30
C VAL A 215 -13.06 0.62 -52.54
N ARG A 216 -12.15 0.01 -53.30
CA ARG A 216 -11.80 0.49 -54.64
C ARG A 216 -13.03 0.31 -55.53
N THR A 217 -13.79 1.36 -55.73
CA THR A 217 -14.77 1.40 -56.81
C THR A 217 -14.02 1.32 -58.12
N ALA A 218 -14.12 0.15 -58.75
CA ALA A 218 -13.69 -0.04 -60.17
C ALA A 218 -14.55 0.88 -61.05
N GLY A 219 -13.96 1.92 -61.60
CA GLY A 219 -14.61 2.79 -62.58
C GLY A 219 -14.83 1.97 -63.85
N THR A 220 -16.09 1.73 -64.18
CA THR A 220 -16.50 1.24 -65.49
C THR A 220 -16.32 2.41 -66.49
N ARG A 221 -15.42 2.24 -67.44
CA ARG A 221 -15.40 3.07 -68.66
C ARG A 221 -16.38 2.47 -69.64
N ALA A 222 -17.28 3.30 -70.12
CA ALA A 222 -17.94 3.19 -71.38
C ALA A 222 -17.70 4.47 -72.18
#